data_382eb55931356de1ed33e6520c9eac5b
#
_entry.id   382eb55931356de1ed33e6520c9eac5b
#
_cell.length_a   1.000
_cell.length_b   1.000
_cell.length_c   1.000
_cell.angle_alpha   90.00
_cell.angle_beta   90.00
_cell.angle_gamma   90.00
#
_symmetry.space_group_name_H-M   'P 1'
#
loop_
_entity.id
_entity.type
_entity.pdbx_description
1 polymer ?
#
loop_
_entity_poly.entity_id
_entity_poly.type
_entity_poly.pdbx_seq_one_letter_code
_entity_poly.pdbx_strand_id
1 'polypeptide(L)'
;MAHTFKYQTTGSSKLPRPFIPLTLRYKDRTVKIKALVDSGADFCMFDGELTSLLDIDLTKLEKINVSGVAGAAIGYVAHIEIGVEGKFFPTPAVFSLDFSPDEFGGLAGQLGFFDTYIVEFNRKAMNVVLK
;
A
#
# COMPACT_ATOMS: atom_id res chain seq x y z
N MET A 1 20.25 1.36 5.73
CA MET A 1 20.56 1.28 4.30
C MET A 1 19.41 1.89 3.50
N ALA A 2 19.71 2.71 2.51
CA ALA A 2 18.69 3.38 1.71
C ALA A 2 18.28 2.52 0.52
N HIS A 3 17.00 2.58 0.16
CA HIS A 3 16.47 1.94 -1.04
C HIS A 3 15.93 3.03 -1.96
N THR A 4 16.33 2.99 -3.23
CA THR A 4 15.92 3.98 -4.22
C THR A 4 15.08 3.31 -5.30
N PHE A 5 13.90 3.89 -5.57
CA PHE A 5 12.99 3.38 -6.59
C PHE A 5 12.68 4.49 -7.58
N LYS A 6 12.74 4.17 -8.86
CA LYS A 6 12.37 5.12 -9.90
C LYS A 6 10.86 5.30 -9.96
N TYR A 7 10.41 6.52 -10.22
CA TYR A 7 9.01 6.75 -10.52
C TYR A 7 8.60 5.96 -11.75
N GLN A 8 7.36 5.51 -11.77
CA GLN A 8 6.81 4.70 -12.85
C GLN A 8 5.48 5.26 -13.30
N THR A 9 5.15 5.00 -14.58
CA THR A 9 3.81 5.25 -15.08
C THR A 9 2.97 3.99 -14.91
N THR A 10 1.65 4.18 -14.82
CA THR A 10 0.68 3.09 -14.95
C THR A 10 0.08 3.16 -16.35
N GLY A 11 -0.58 2.10 -16.80
CA GLY A 11 -1.09 2.04 -18.17
C GLY A 11 -2.07 3.14 -18.54
N SER A 12 -2.87 3.62 -17.56
CA SER A 12 -3.85 4.67 -17.79
C SER A 12 -3.30 6.07 -17.54
N SER A 13 -2.14 6.20 -16.88
CA SER A 13 -1.54 7.49 -16.54
C SER A 13 -0.15 7.61 -17.14
N LYS A 14 0.06 8.72 -17.85
CA LYS A 14 1.38 9.04 -18.41
C LYS A 14 2.27 9.79 -17.43
N LEU A 15 1.72 10.21 -16.29
CA LEU A 15 2.48 10.91 -15.27
C LEU A 15 3.25 9.91 -14.41
N PRO A 16 4.58 9.97 -14.37
CA PRO A 16 5.34 9.11 -13.47
C PRO A 16 5.05 9.42 -12.01
N ARG A 17 4.91 8.39 -11.19
CA ARG A 17 4.55 8.48 -9.77
C ARG A 17 5.44 7.57 -8.93
N PRO A 18 5.51 7.83 -7.61
CA PRO A 18 6.36 7.04 -6.70
C PRO A 18 5.73 5.70 -6.33
N PHE A 19 5.76 4.77 -7.26
CA PHE A 19 5.36 3.38 -7.00
C PHE A 19 6.55 2.56 -6.55
N ILE A 20 6.31 1.67 -5.59
CA ILE A 20 7.32 0.74 -5.12
C ILE A 20 6.76 -0.68 -5.11
N PRO A 21 7.62 -1.70 -5.30
CA PRO A 21 7.21 -3.07 -5.04
C PRO A 21 7.06 -3.28 -3.54
N LEU A 22 5.94 -3.87 -3.15
CA LEU A 22 5.61 -4.12 -1.76
C LEU A 22 5.10 -5.55 -1.64
N THR A 23 5.53 -6.26 -0.61
CA THR A 23 5.04 -7.61 -0.34
C THR A 23 4.11 -7.56 0.87
N LEU A 24 2.91 -8.08 0.71
CA LEU A 24 1.97 -8.27 1.82
C LEU A 24 2.14 -9.70 2.32
N ARG A 25 2.19 -9.86 3.64
CA ARG A 25 2.30 -11.19 4.25
C ARG A 25 1.31 -11.34 5.39
N TYR A 26 0.58 -12.43 5.34
CA TYR A 26 -0.32 -12.83 6.42
C TYR A 26 -0.09 -14.31 6.69
N LYS A 27 0.38 -14.62 7.91
CA LYS A 27 0.82 -15.98 8.28
C LYS A 27 1.88 -16.46 7.28
N ASP A 28 1.62 -17.56 6.56
CA ASP A 28 2.55 -18.14 5.59
C ASP A 28 2.28 -17.72 4.15
N ARG A 29 1.30 -16.84 3.93
CA ARG A 29 0.93 -16.40 2.59
C ARG A 29 1.47 -15.02 2.28
N THR A 30 1.95 -14.86 1.05
CA THR A 30 2.48 -13.58 0.57
C THR A 30 1.88 -13.24 -0.77
N VAL A 31 1.78 -11.95 -1.04
CA VAL A 31 1.43 -11.43 -2.36
C VAL A 31 2.27 -10.18 -2.62
N LYS A 32 2.78 -10.08 -3.84
CA LYS A 32 3.56 -8.91 -4.27
C LYS A 32 2.65 -7.98 -5.05
N ILE A 33 2.74 -6.72 -4.73
CA ILE A 33 1.95 -5.68 -5.39
C ILE A 33 2.85 -4.50 -5.73
N LYS A 34 2.31 -3.59 -6.53
CA LYS A 34 2.86 -2.27 -6.72
C LYS A 34 2.03 -1.31 -5.87
N ALA A 35 2.68 -0.56 -4.99
CA ALA A 35 2.00 0.38 -4.11
C ALA A 35 2.43 1.81 -4.42
N LEU A 36 1.47 2.72 -4.42
CA LEU A 36 1.75 4.15 -4.49
C LEU A 36 2.15 4.64 -3.11
N VAL A 37 3.31 5.26 -3.00
CA VAL A 37 3.74 5.89 -1.75
C VAL A 37 2.97 7.19 -1.60
N ASP A 38 2.08 7.25 -0.61
CA ASP A 38 1.09 8.31 -0.48
C ASP A 38 1.08 8.90 0.94
N SER A 39 1.70 10.05 1.08
CA SER A 39 1.75 10.75 2.38
C SER A 39 0.37 11.27 2.83
N GLY A 40 -0.58 11.35 1.92
CA GLY A 40 -1.95 11.77 2.23
C GLY A 40 -2.86 10.66 2.74
N ALA A 41 -2.41 9.41 2.71
CA ALA A 41 -3.19 8.28 3.22
C ALA A 41 -2.82 8.02 4.68
N ASP A 42 -3.82 7.98 5.56
CA ASP A 42 -3.58 7.69 6.98
C ASP A 42 -3.16 6.23 7.20
N PHE A 43 -3.72 5.32 6.42
CA PHE A 43 -3.46 3.88 6.52
C PHE A 43 -2.82 3.38 5.24
N CYS A 44 -2.12 2.26 5.32
CA CYS A 44 -1.87 1.46 4.14
C CYS A 44 -3.21 0.85 3.72
N MET A 45 -3.57 1.06 2.46
CA MET A 45 -4.84 0.59 1.92
C MET A 45 -4.59 -0.29 0.71
N PHE A 46 -5.27 -1.42 0.66
CA PHE A 46 -5.07 -2.40 -0.38
C PHE A 46 -6.40 -2.82 -1.00
N ASP A 47 -6.34 -3.26 -2.25
CA ASP A 47 -7.48 -3.85 -2.94
C ASP A 47 -8.02 -5.03 -2.13
N GLY A 48 -9.31 -4.97 -1.79
CA GLY A 48 -9.94 -6.00 -0.96
C GLY A 48 -9.92 -7.40 -1.57
N GLU A 49 -9.79 -7.51 -2.88
CA GLU A 49 -9.69 -8.81 -3.54
C GLU A 49 -8.39 -9.55 -3.21
N LEU A 50 -7.37 -8.82 -2.75
CA LEU A 50 -6.11 -9.44 -2.33
C LEU A 50 -6.27 -10.33 -1.09
N THR A 51 -7.32 -10.11 -0.30
CA THR A 51 -7.56 -10.92 0.90
C THR A 51 -7.75 -12.40 0.58
N SER A 52 -8.33 -12.72 -0.57
CA SER A 52 -8.50 -14.12 -0.97
C SER A 52 -7.15 -14.80 -1.22
N LEU A 53 -6.17 -14.05 -1.74
CA LEU A 53 -4.82 -14.57 -1.96
C LEU A 53 -4.06 -14.77 -0.65
N LEU A 54 -4.42 -13.99 0.37
CA LEU A 54 -3.79 -14.08 1.70
C LEU A 54 -4.55 -15.00 2.64
N ASP A 55 -5.63 -15.62 2.18
CA ASP A 55 -6.50 -16.47 3.00
C ASP A 55 -7.08 -15.71 4.20
N ILE A 56 -7.48 -14.47 3.98
CA ILE A 56 -8.12 -13.62 4.98
C ILE A 56 -9.61 -13.56 4.67
N ASP A 57 -10.43 -13.84 5.69
CA ASP A 57 -11.88 -13.73 5.57
C ASP A 57 -12.32 -12.31 5.96
N LEU A 58 -12.70 -11.50 4.97
CA LEU A 58 -13.14 -10.13 5.17
C LEU A 58 -14.31 -10.02 6.15
N THR A 59 -15.20 -11.01 6.16
CA THR A 59 -16.40 -10.95 7.00
C THR A 59 -16.09 -11.01 8.50
N LYS A 60 -14.89 -11.44 8.85
CA LYS A 60 -14.43 -11.56 10.25
C LYS A 60 -13.62 -10.35 10.71
N LEU A 61 -13.38 -9.39 9.82
CA LEU A 61 -12.57 -8.21 10.13
C LEU A 61 -13.45 -7.06 10.64
N GLU A 62 -12.80 -6.15 11.36
CA GLU A 62 -13.44 -4.90 11.78
C GLU A 62 -13.70 -4.04 10.56
N LYS A 63 -14.95 -3.57 10.45
CA LYS A 63 -15.40 -2.72 9.36
C LYS A 63 -15.28 -1.26 9.77
N ILE A 64 -14.73 -0.44 8.90
CA ILE A 64 -14.58 1.00 9.12
C ILE A 64 -15.05 1.78 7.90
N ASN A 65 -15.38 3.05 8.12
CA ASN A 65 -15.63 3.98 7.03
C ASN A 65 -14.35 4.76 6.76
N VAL A 66 -13.96 4.81 5.48
CA VAL A 66 -12.80 5.56 5.03
C VAL A 66 -13.29 6.69 4.17
N SER A 67 -12.89 7.92 4.48
CA SER A 67 -13.24 9.08 3.68
C SER A 67 -11.99 9.71 3.07
N GLY A 68 -12.14 10.33 1.91
CA GLY A 68 -11.06 10.97 1.21
C GLY A 68 -11.58 11.87 0.12
N VAL A 69 -10.68 12.39 -0.70
CA VAL A 69 -11.01 13.32 -1.79
C VAL A 69 -11.99 12.70 -2.78
N ALA A 70 -11.90 11.41 -3.00
CA ALA A 70 -12.75 10.68 -3.95
C ALA A 70 -14.10 10.23 -3.35
N GLY A 71 -14.38 10.56 -2.08
CA GLY A 71 -15.61 10.17 -1.40
C GLY A 71 -15.39 9.19 -0.27
N ALA A 72 -16.46 8.50 0.14
CA ALA A 72 -16.45 7.53 1.24
C ALA A 72 -16.37 6.11 0.70
N ALA A 73 -15.66 5.25 1.40
CA ALA A 73 -15.53 3.84 1.09
C ALA A 73 -15.64 3.01 2.37
N ILE A 74 -16.01 1.75 2.23
CA ILE A 74 -15.98 0.80 3.34
C ILE A 74 -14.67 0.05 3.31
N GLY A 75 -13.96 0.04 4.45
CA GLY A 75 -12.73 -0.69 4.61
C GLY A 75 -12.82 -1.74 5.69
N TYR A 76 -11.92 -2.70 5.63
CA TYR A 76 -11.81 -3.79 6.61
C TYR A 76 -10.39 -3.80 7.13
N VAL A 77 -10.23 -3.74 8.46
CA VAL A 77 -8.91 -3.66 9.09
C VAL A 77 -8.36 -5.06 9.35
N ALA A 78 -7.18 -5.32 8.84
CA ALA A 78 -6.44 -6.54 9.14
C ALA A 78 -5.04 -6.17 9.64
N HIS A 79 -4.52 -6.97 10.56
CA HIS A 79 -3.15 -6.83 11.03
C HIS A 79 -2.28 -7.80 10.23
N ILE A 80 -1.44 -7.23 9.38
CA ILE A 80 -0.58 -7.99 8.47
C ILE A 80 0.87 -7.50 8.63
N GLU A 81 1.75 -8.12 7.88
CA GLU A 81 3.10 -7.60 7.70
C GLU A 81 3.26 -7.09 6.29
N ILE A 82 3.97 -5.99 6.13
CA ILE A 82 4.37 -5.50 4.82
C ILE A 82 5.88 -5.52 4.73
N GLY A 83 6.39 -5.77 3.53
CA GLY A 83 7.81 -5.92 3.30
C GLY A 83 8.32 -5.14 2.11
N VAL A 84 9.49 -4.53 2.29
CA VAL A 84 10.24 -3.86 1.23
C VAL A 84 11.61 -4.51 1.19
N GLU A 85 12.03 -4.99 0.02
CA GLU A 85 13.35 -5.59 -0.15
C GLU A 85 13.65 -6.67 0.89
N GLY A 86 12.64 -7.48 1.21
CA GLY A 86 12.79 -8.60 2.15
C GLY A 86 12.74 -8.23 3.63
N LYS A 87 12.58 -6.97 3.97
CA LYS A 87 12.40 -6.54 5.36
C LYS A 87 10.93 -6.31 5.65
N PHE A 88 10.40 -7.07 6.61
CA PHE A 88 8.98 -7.05 6.98
C PHE A 88 8.77 -6.33 8.30
N PHE A 89 7.64 -5.64 8.40
CA PHE A 89 7.20 -5.01 9.64
C PHE A 89 5.69 -5.12 9.77
N PRO A 90 5.16 -5.26 11.01
CA PRO A 90 3.73 -5.38 11.22
C PRO A 90 3.04 -4.03 11.06
N THR A 91 1.84 -4.05 10.53
CA THR A 91 1.03 -2.86 10.42
C THR A 91 -0.45 -3.21 10.35
N PRO A 92 -1.34 -2.37 10.90
CA PRO A 92 -2.73 -2.43 10.51
C PRO A 92 -2.83 -1.99 9.05
N ALA A 93 -3.67 -2.66 8.30
CA ALA A 93 -3.91 -2.34 6.90
C ALA A 93 -5.41 -2.36 6.64
N VAL A 94 -5.85 -1.50 5.72
CA VAL A 94 -7.25 -1.41 5.33
C VAL A 94 -7.42 -2.07 3.97
N PHE A 95 -8.28 -3.06 3.89
CA PHE A 95 -8.67 -3.69 2.63
C PHE A 95 -10.05 -3.19 2.24
N SER A 96 -10.21 -2.73 1.01
CA SER A 96 -11.48 -2.20 0.55
C SER A 96 -11.82 -2.75 -0.82
N LEU A 97 -13.04 -3.27 -0.95
CA LEU A 97 -13.58 -3.71 -2.24
C LEU A 97 -14.02 -2.52 -3.10
N ASP A 98 -14.17 -1.35 -2.48
CA ASP A 98 -14.44 -0.11 -3.20
C ASP A 98 -13.18 0.52 -3.78
N PHE A 99 -12.03 0.03 -3.38
CA PHE A 99 -10.74 0.48 -3.88
C PHE A 99 -10.27 -0.49 -4.95
N SER A 100 -10.34 -0.05 -6.18
CA SER A 100 -9.93 -0.85 -7.34
C SER A 100 -9.02 -0.01 -8.22
N PRO A 101 -7.77 0.17 -7.79
CA PRO A 101 -6.83 0.98 -8.56
C PRO A 101 -6.41 0.24 -9.83
N ASP A 102 -6.35 0.98 -10.94
CA ASP A 102 -5.84 0.43 -12.20
C ASP A 102 -4.36 0.08 -12.05
N GLU A 103 -4.02 -1.19 -12.26
CA GLU A 103 -2.64 -1.66 -12.45
C GLU A 103 -1.72 -1.56 -11.22
N PHE A 104 -2.23 -1.20 -10.06
CA PHE A 104 -1.45 -1.29 -8.83
C PHE A 104 -2.34 -1.78 -7.69
N GLY A 105 -1.73 -2.31 -6.63
CA GLY A 105 -2.46 -3.03 -5.59
C GLY A 105 -2.83 -2.23 -4.37
N GLY A 106 -2.25 -1.05 -4.17
CA GLY A 106 -2.58 -0.30 -2.96
C GLY A 106 -1.77 0.96 -2.73
N LEU A 107 -1.99 1.53 -1.55
CA LEU A 107 -1.33 2.74 -1.07
C LEU A 107 -0.47 2.41 0.14
N ALA A 108 0.76 2.93 0.17
CA ALA A 108 1.61 2.90 1.35
C ALA A 108 1.43 4.23 2.09
N GLY A 109 0.82 4.17 3.27
CA GLY A 109 0.36 5.35 4.00
C GLY A 109 1.11 5.59 5.31
N GLN A 110 0.59 6.53 6.10
CA GLN A 110 1.24 7.03 7.31
C GLN A 110 1.47 5.93 8.35
N LEU A 111 0.39 5.25 8.76
CA LEU A 111 0.52 4.17 9.74
C LEU A 111 1.19 2.95 9.13
N GLY A 112 2.27 2.54 9.74
CA GLY A 112 3.09 1.41 9.32
C GLY A 112 4.21 1.82 8.39
N PHE A 113 3.91 2.31 7.20
CA PHE A 113 4.94 2.57 6.22
C PHE A 113 5.78 3.82 6.55
N PHE A 114 5.13 4.97 6.72
CA PHE A 114 5.85 6.20 7.07
C PHE A 114 6.33 6.19 8.52
N ASP A 115 5.77 5.36 9.37
CA ASP A 115 6.32 5.12 10.71
C ASP A 115 7.67 4.40 10.66
N THR A 116 7.88 3.59 9.62
CA THR A 116 9.06 2.74 9.50
C THR A 116 10.18 3.41 8.73
N TYR A 117 9.85 4.20 7.72
CA TYR A 117 10.84 4.80 6.81
C TYR A 117 10.79 6.31 6.83
N ILE A 118 11.97 6.92 6.70
CA ILE A 118 12.06 8.30 6.22
C ILE A 118 11.92 8.22 4.70
N VAL A 119 10.95 8.96 4.17
CA VAL A 119 10.64 8.91 2.74
C VAL A 119 11.03 10.22 2.08
N GLU A 120 11.91 10.15 1.10
CA GLU A 120 12.31 11.31 0.32
C GLU A 120 11.72 11.21 -1.07
N PHE A 121 10.87 12.14 -1.43
CA PHE A 121 10.35 12.26 -2.79
C PHE A 121 11.23 13.24 -3.55
N ASN A 122 11.83 12.77 -4.62
CA ASN A 122 12.62 13.63 -5.50
C ASN A 122 11.98 13.63 -6.88
N ARG A 123 11.04 14.55 -7.07
CA ARG A 123 10.33 14.68 -8.34
C ARG A 123 11.28 15.06 -9.48
N LYS A 124 12.26 15.91 -9.19
CA LYS A 124 13.22 16.38 -10.19
C LYS A 124 14.04 15.20 -10.74
N ALA A 125 14.49 14.31 -9.87
CA ALA A 125 15.24 13.12 -10.26
C ALA A 125 14.32 11.93 -10.60
N MET A 126 13.02 12.05 -10.38
CA MET A 126 12.02 11.01 -10.63
C MET A 126 12.29 9.74 -9.83
N ASN A 127 12.64 9.90 -8.56
CA ASN A 127 12.81 8.76 -7.68
C ASN A 127 12.24 9.02 -6.27
N VAL A 128 12.03 7.94 -5.55
CA VAL A 128 11.66 7.95 -4.15
C VAL A 128 12.69 7.12 -3.39
N VAL A 129 13.16 7.64 -2.27
CA VAL A 129 14.20 7.01 -1.45
C VAL A 129 13.64 6.70 -0.08
N LEU A 130 13.82 5.45 0.36
CA LEU A 130 13.43 4.99 1.68
C LEU A 130 14.69 4.80 2.52
N LYS A 131 14.70 5.41 3.71
CA LYS A 131 15.82 5.32 4.65
C LYS A 131 15.42 4.69 5.97
#